data_94307f817c2bc9c7e0f31d2444f01ca8
#
_entry.id   94307f817c2bc9c7e0f31d2444f01ca8
#
_cell.length_a   1.000
_cell.length_b   1.000
_cell.length_c   1.000
_cell.angle_alpha   90.00
_cell.angle_beta   90.00
_cell.angle_gamma   90.00
#
_symmetry.space_group_name_H-M   'P 1'
#
loop_
_entity.id
_entity.type
_entity.pdbx_description
1 polymer ?
#
loop_
_entity_poly.entity_id
_entity_poly.type
_entity_poly.pdbx_seq_one_letter_code
_entity_poly.pdbx_strand_id
1 'polypeptide(L)'
;MVTELPDDVFSDEPVMPEIPIKPNNTIPVTIGVLLILGALTIGYSAYTNLSATGMSADEAETMADALNVQGANLTGEQVQDYFGELGDAGYFSTLGAIELVACLVLLAGGGLLLMKRKLGVWLGVGGGSLVLLDAIVGFVILNGVEAPSEMLTLTLQITSGIGIGCGLLCLGLPFVPLLFAAGRAALD
;
A
#
# COMPACT_ATOMS: atom_id res chain seq x y z
N MET A 1 40.62 -50.28 -41.25
CA MET A 1 39.51 -49.49 -41.75
C MET A 1 38.62 -49.21 -40.56
N VAL A 2 38.79 -48.04 -39.96
CA VAL A 2 37.92 -47.55 -38.88
C VAL A 2 36.87 -46.73 -39.60
N THR A 3 35.65 -47.22 -39.61
CA THR A 3 34.48 -46.49 -40.17
C THR A 3 34.14 -45.43 -39.13
N GLU A 4 34.45 -44.16 -39.43
CA GLU A 4 33.92 -43.00 -38.69
C GLU A 4 32.38 -43.00 -38.80
N LEU A 5 31.71 -43.15 -37.66
CA LEU A 5 30.27 -42.90 -37.57
C LEU A 5 30.03 -41.42 -37.78
N PRO A 6 29.04 -41.02 -38.58
CA PRO A 6 28.70 -39.61 -38.75
C PRO A 6 28.17 -39.04 -37.41
N ASP A 7 28.80 -37.96 -36.93
CA ASP A 7 28.50 -37.24 -35.68
C ASP A 7 27.13 -36.53 -35.68
N ASP A 8 26.34 -36.65 -36.73
CA ASP A 8 25.08 -35.91 -36.90
C ASP A 8 23.79 -36.61 -36.39
N VAL A 9 23.93 -37.80 -35.73
CA VAL A 9 22.73 -38.57 -35.34
C VAL A 9 22.11 -38.08 -34.01
N PHE A 10 22.76 -37.18 -33.25
CA PHE A 10 22.29 -36.70 -31.92
C PHE A 10 22.03 -35.19 -31.82
N SER A 11 22.02 -34.48 -32.97
CA SER A 11 21.78 -33.01 -32.93
C SER A 11 20.29 -32.60 -33.08
N ASP A 12 19.37 -33.52 -33.15
CA ASP A 12 17.94 -33.20 -32.99
C ASP A 12 17.61 -33.09 -31.49
N GLU A 13 17.96 -31.96 -30.88
CA GLU A 13 17.32 -31.58 -29.62
C GLU A 13 15.81 -31.65 -29.84
N PRO A 14 15.06 -32.41 -28.99
CA PRO A 14 13.62 -32.47 -29.14
C PRO A 14 13.08 -31.05 -28.93
N VAL A 15 12.71 -30.43 -30.06
CA VAL A 15 12.01 -29.12 -30.03
C VAL A 15 10.70 -29.38 -29.32
N MET A 16 10.68 -29.06 -27.99
CA MET A 16 9.44 -29.11 -27.23
C MET A 16 8.45 -28.15 -27.90
N PRO A 17 7.26 -28.62 -28.27
CA PRO A 17 6.27 -27.75 -28.88
C PRO A 17 5.97 -26.62 -27.89
N GLU A 18 6.19 -25.35 -28.30
CA GLU A 18 5.81 -24.19 -27.53
C GLU A 18 4.28 -24.21 -27.35
N ILE A 19 3.84 -24.51 -26.12
CA ILE A 19 2.41 -24.45 -25.78
C ILE A 19 2.03 -22.98 -25.79
N PRO A 20 1.18 -22.50 -26.73
CA PRO A 20 0.81 -21.09 -26.76
C PRO A 20 0.02 -20.73 -25.49
N ILE A 21 0.61 -19.89 -24.64
CA ILE A 21 -0.02 -19.40 -23.41
C ILE A 21 -1.09 -18.39 -23.82
N LYS A 22 -2.36 -18.72 -23.55
CA LYS A 22 -3.48 -17.81 -23.82
C LYS A 22 -3.43 -16.63 -22.82
N PRO A 23 -3.34 -15.36 -23.30
CA PRO A 23 -3.35 -14.20 -22.44
C PRO A 23 -4.62 -14.13 -21.58
N ASN A 24 -4.46 -13.87 -20.28
CA ASN A 24 -5.60 -13.66 -19.40
C ASN A 24 -5.70 -12.17 -19.03
N ASN A 25 -6.51 -11.44 -19.75
CA ASN A 25 -6.73 -10.01 -19.57
C ASN A 25 -7.42 -9.66 -18.25
N THR A 26 -8.11 -10.60 -17.61
CA THR A 26 -8.83 -10.36 -16.35
C THR A 26 -7.87 -10.02 -15.22
N ILE A 27 -6.69 -10.64 -15.18
CA ILE A 27 -5.72 -10.46 -14.10
C ILE A 27 -5.26 -8.99 -14.01
N PRO A 28 -4.66 -8.36 -15.05
CA PRO A 28 -4.21 -6.98 -14.96
C PRO A 28 -5.38 -6.00 -14.75
N VAL A 29 -6.54 -6.27 -15.33
CA VAL A 29 -7.73 -5.41 -15.17
C VAL A 29 -8.22 -5.46 -13.73
N THR A 30 -8.35 -6.64 -13.11
CA THR A 30 -8.77 -6.75 -11.71
C THR A 30 -7.81 -6.03 -10.77
N ILE A 31 -6.50 -6.22 -10.95
CA ILE A 31 -5.49 -5.53 -10.15
C ILE A 31 -5.56 -4.02 -10.38
N GLY A 32 -5.73 -3.56 -11.62
CA GLY A 32 -5.88 -2.14 -11.93
C GLY A 32 -7.08 -1.51 -11.22
N VAL A 33 -8.24 -2.19 -11.19
CA VAL A 33 -9.43 -1.73 -10.44
C VAL A 33 -9.15 -1.67 -8.94
N LEU A 34 -8.52 -2.70 -8.36
CA LEU A 34 -8.18 -2.72 -6.94
C LEU A 34 -7.22 -1.58 -6.55
N LEU A 35 -6.22 -1.29 -7.40
CA LEU A 35 -5.32 -0.17 -7.17
C LEU A 35 -6.05 1.18 -7.22
N ILE A 36 -6.98 1.37 -8.14
CA ILE A 36 -7.78 2.60 -8.23
C ILE A 36 -8.66 2.76 -6.98
N LEU A 37 -9.33 1.70 -6.54
CA LEU A 37 -10.14 1.74 -5.31
C LEU A 37 -9.28 2.04 -4.08
N GLY A 38 -8.10 1.40 -3.97
CA GLY A 38 -7.13 1.71 -2.92
C GLY A 38 -6.65 3.17 -2.99
N ALA A 39 -6.36 3.67 -4.19
CA ALA A 39 -5.94 5.06 -4.37
C ALA A 39 -7.02 6.07 -3.95
N LEU A 40 -8.30 5.78 -4.19
CA LEU A 40 -9.40 6.66 -3.77
C LEU A 40 -9.51 6.71 -2.23
N THR A 41 -9.34 5.58 -1.53
CA THR A 41 -9.32 5.57 -0.06
C THR A 41 -8.13 6.34 0.50
N ILE A 42 -6.94 6.16 -0.07
CA ILE A 42 -5.74 6.91 0.32
C ILE A 42 -5.90 8.41 0.00
N GLY A 43 -6.50 8.75 -1.14
CA GLY A 43 -6.79 10.15 -1.49
C GLY A 43 -7.77 10.82 -0.52
N TYR A 44 -8.75 10.09 -0.02
CA TYR A 44 -9.64 10.58 1.03
C TYR A 44 -8.88 10.79 2.36
N SER A 45 -8.02 9.84 2.74
CA SER A 45 -7.15 9.99 3.91
C SER A 45 -6.22 11.19 3.78
N ALA A 46 -5.58 11.37 2.62
CA ALA A 46 -4.74 12.54 2.33
C ALA A 46 -5.50 13.85 2.50
N TYR A 47 -6.74 13.91 1.99
CA TYR A 47 -7.58 15.08 2.15
C TYR A 47 -7.89 15.37 3.61
N THR A 48 -8.28 14.36 4.40
CA THR A 48 -8.57 14.53 5.83
C THR A 48 -7.32 14.96 6.60
N ASN A 49 -6.16 14.35 6.36
CA ASN A 49 -4.91 14.71 7.00
C ASN A 49 -4.47 16.15 6.67
N LEU A 50 -4.51 16.55 5.40
CA LEU A 50 -4.13 17.90 4.98
C LEU A 50 -5.13 18.97 5.44
N SER A 51 -6.39 18.59 5.68
CA SER A 51 -7.44 19.50 6.18
C SER A 51 -7.50 19.53 7.70
N ALA A 52 -6.78 18.64 8.38
CA ALA A 52 -6.79 18.55 9.83
C ALA A 52 -6.14 19.79 10.44
N THR A 53 -6.92 20.52 11.23
CA THR A 53 -6.47 21.65 12.04
C THR A 53 -6.29 21.27 13.52
N GLY A 54 -6.23 19.96 13.80
CA GLY A 54 -6.29 19.36 15.13
C GLY A 54 -7.62 18.61 15.34
N MET A 55 -7.78 18.01 16.50
CA MET A 55 -9.01 17.34 16.93
C MET A 55 -9.95 18.34 17.61
N SER A 56 -11.23 18.32 17.28
CA SER A 56 -12.23 19.15 17.98
C SER A 56 -12.48 18.62 19.40
N ALA A 57 -12.96 19.48 20.30
CA ALA A 57 -13.24 19.08 21.69
C ALA A 57 -14.26 17.94 21.78
N ASP A 58 -15.31 17.96 20.95
CA ASP A 58 -16.36 16.93 20.92
C ASP A 58 -15.81 15.56 20.43
N GLU A 59 -14.92 15.58 19.45
CA GLU A 59 -14.26 14.37 18.94
C GLU A 59 -13.29 13.79 19.98
N ALA A 60 -12.54 14.67 20.65
CA ALA A 60 -11.61 14.28 21.70
C ALA A 60 -12.34 13.67 22.91
N GLU A 61 -13.48 14.23 23.32
CA GLU A 61 -14.33 13.68 24.38
C GLU A 61 -14.91 12.33 23.99
N THR A 62 -15.42 12.20 22.75
CA THR A 62 -15.94 10.91 22.23
C THR A 62 -14.86 9.84 22.23
N MET A 63 -13.62 10.18 21.82
CA MET A 63 -12.50 9.25 21.85
C MET A 63 -12.08 8.88 23.26
N ALA A 64 -12.01 9.88 24.18
CA ALA A 64 -11.71 9.63 25.58
C ALA A 64 -12.74 8.68 26.21
N ASP A 65 -14.02 8.90 25.98
CA ASP A 65 -15.09 8.02 26.47
C ASP A 65 -14.96 6.60 25.94
N ALA A 66 -14.70 6.43 24.66
CA ALA A 66 -14.48 5.11 24.06
C ALA A 66 -13.28 4.37 24.65
N LEU A 67 -12.20 5.08 24.97
CA LEU A 67 -11.02 4.50 25.61
C LEU A 67 -11.23 4.26 27.12
N ASN A 68 -12.03 5.10 27.78
CA ASN A 68 -12.37 4.94 29.20
C ASN A 68 -13.23 3.70 29.46
N VAL A 69 -14.09 3.30 28.52
CA VAL A 69 -14.79 2.00 28.57
C VAL A 69 -13.80 0.84 28.64
N GLN A 70 -12.59 1.02 28.10
CA GLN A 70 -11.50 0.03 28.13
C GLN A 70 -10.52 0.26 29.29
N GLY A 71 -10.78 1.24 30.18
CA GLY A 71 -10.00 1.48 31.40
C GLY A 71 -8.86 2.50 31.25
N ALA A 72 -8.87 3.36 30.23
CA ALA A 72 -7.79 4.33 29.98
C ALA A 72 -7.72 5.51 30.97
N ASN A 73 -8.85 5.92 31.55
CA ASN A 73 -8.98 7.07 32.46
C ASN A 73 -8.46 8.39 31.85
N LEU A 74 -8.85 8.69 30.62
CA LEU A 74 -8.48 9.89 29.88
C LEU A 74 -9.57 10.96 29.94
N THR A 75 -9.16 12.23 29.87
CA THR A 75 -10.07 13.35 29.60
C THR A 75 -10.01 13.76 28.14
N GLY A 76 -11.08 14.37 27.62
CA GLY A 76 -11.09 14.92 26.27
C GLY A 76 -9.97 15.92 26.03
N GLU A 77 -9.65 16.77 27.05
CA GLU A 77 -8.55 17.74 26.99
C GLU A 77 -7.18 17.05 26.77
N GLN A 78 -6.89 15.97 27.51
CA GLN A 78 -5.64 15.20 27.32
C GLN A 78 -5.51 14.59 25.92
N VAL A 79 -6.63 14.10 25.38
CA VAL A 79 -6.65 13.57 24.01
C VAL A 79 -6.44 14.70 23.01
N GLN A 80 -7.10 15.84 23.20
CA GLN A 80 -6.97 17.01 22.32
C GLN A 80 -5.56 17.57 22.31
N ASP A 81 -4.93 17.72 23.47
CA ASP A 81 -3.55 18.19 23.63
C ASP A 81 -2.57 17.26 22.91
N TYR A 82 -2.72 15.94 23.08
CA TYR A 82 -1.89 14.95 22.39
C TYR A 82 -1.98 15.05 20.87
N PHE A 83 -3.20 15.18 20.32
CA PHE A 83 -3.36 15.36 18.87
C PHE A 83 -2.88 16.74 18.39
N GLY A 84 -2.89 17.76 19.26
CA GLY A 84 -2.25 19.05 19.01
C GLY A 84 -0.73 18.90 18.88
N GLU A 85 -0.07 18.21 19.83
CA GLU A 85 1.37 17.92 19.79
C GLU A 85 1.76 17.11 18.54
N LEU A 86 0.94 16.12 18.13
CA LEU A 86 1.14 15.39 16.88
C LEU A 86 1.05 16.31 15.66
N GLY A 87 0.12 17.25 15.67
CA GLY A 87 -0.02 18.27 14.64
C GLY A 87 1.22 19.16 14.55
N ASP A 88 1.72 19.65 15.69
CA ASP A 88 2.93 20.46 15.79
C ASP A 88 4.19 19.68 15.38
N ALA A 89 4.23 18.39 15.66
CA ALA A 89 5.27 17.48 15.15
C ALA A 89 5.18 17.23 13.63
N GLY A 90 4.18 17.78 12.96
CA GLY A 90 3.99 17.66 11.51
C GLY A 90 3.40 16.33 11.05
N TYR A 91 2.78 15.56 11.95
CA TYR A 91 2.19 14.24 11.63
C TYR A 91 1.21 14.34 10.48
N PHE A 92 0.17 15.15 10.60
CA PHE A 92 -0.90 15.25 9.58
C PHE A 92 -0.39 15.80 8.25
N SER A 93 0.42 16.84 8.26
CA SER A 93 0.95 17.45 7.03
C SER A 93 1.90 16.52 6.29
N THR A 94 2.75 15.79 7.01
CA THR A 94 3.71 14.85 6.41
C THR A 94 3.00 13.64 5.80
N LEU A 95 2.10 13.00 6.56
CA LEU A 95 1.34 11.86 6.07
C LEU A 95 0.45 12.26 4.90
N GLY A 96 -0.32 13.34 5.03
CA GLY A 96 -1.18 13.80 3.96
C GLY A 96 -0.44 14.13 2.66
N ALA A 97 0.78 14.65 2.74
CA ALA A 97 1.62 14.90 1.55
C ALA A 97 2.08 13.58 0.90
N ILE A 98 2.54 12.60 1.69
CA ILE A 98 2.97 11.28 1.18
C ILE A 98 1.78 10.55 0.56
N GLU A 99 0.64 10.50 1.26
CA GLU A 99 -0.60 9.88 0.80
C GLU A 99 -1.11 10.50 -0.51
N LEU A 100 -1.03 11.83 -0.65
CA LEU A 100 -1.42 12.51 -1.89
C LEU A 100 -0.58 12.06 -3.08
N VAL A 101 0.73 11.99 -2.92
CA VAL A 101 1.65 11.50 -3.96
C VAL A 101 1.38 10.02 -4.24
N ALA A 102 1.20 9.19 -3.21
CA ALA A 102 0.88 7.77 -3.34
C ALA A 102 -0.43 7.56 -4.12
N CYS A 103 -1.47 8.35 -3.80
CA CYS A 103 -2.76 8.33 -4.50
C CYS A 103 -2.58 8.57 -6.00
N LEU A 104 -1.86 9.64 -6.39
CA LEU A 104 -1.64 9.97 -7.80
C LEU A 104 -0.87 8.88 -8.55
N VAL A 105 0.17 8.32 -7.92
CA VAL A 105 0.99 7.25 -8.51
C VAL A 105 0.17 5.96 -8.66
N LEU A 106 -0.63 5.59 -7.65
CA LEU A 106 -1.51 4.42 -7.71
C LEU A 106 -2.62 4.57 -8.74
N LEU A 107 -3.23 5.75 -8.87
CA LEU A 107 -4.22 6.04 -9.92
C LEU A 107 -3.61 5.87 -11.31
N ALA A 108 -2.42 6.43 -11.54
CA ALA A 108 -1.71 6.28 -12.80
C ALA A 108 -1.33 4.80 -13.05
N GLY A 109 -0.84 4.09 -12.05
CA GLY A 109 -0.50 2.67 -12.12
C GLY A 109 -1.71 1.80 -12.42
N GLY A 110 -2.82 2.00 -11.71
CA GLY A 110 -4.09 1.30 -11.94
C GLY A 110 -4.65 1.57 -13.34
N GLY A 111 -4.66 2.83 -13.78
CA GLY A 111 -5.09 3.22 -15.13
C GLY A 111 -4.27 2.54 -16.23
N LEU A 112 -2.94 2.50 -16.08
CA LEU A 112 -2.07 1.83 -17.05
C LEU A 112 -2.25 0.29 -17.03
N LEU A 113 -2.56 -0.32 -15.88
CA LEU A 113 -2.90 -1.74 -15.80
C LEU A 113 -4.24 -2.06 -16.49
N LEU A 114 -5.23 -1.17 -16.40
CA LEU A 114 -6.46 -1.29 -17.18
C LEU A 114 -6.17 -1.26 -18.69
N MET A 115 -5.18 -0.46 -19.10
CA MET A 115 -4.67 -0.40 -20.47
C MET A 115 -3.68 -1.53 -20.79
N LYS A 116 -3.45 -2.48 -19.87
CA LYS A 116 -2.55 -3.63 -19.99
C LYS A 116 -1.07 -3.27 -20.23
N ARG A 117 -0.63 -2.10 -19.76
CA ARG A 117 0.75 -1.63 -19.90
C ARG A 117 1.61 -2.14 -18.74
N LYS A 118 2.77 -2.71 -19.05
CA LYS A 118 3.77 -3.16 -18.03
C LYS A 118 4.20 -2.06 -17.09
N LEU A 119 4.24 -0.81 -17.58
CA LEU A 119 4.59 0.36 -16.75
C LEU A 119 3.61 0.53 -15.58
N GLY A 120 2.34 0.10 -15.72
CA GLY A 120 1.35 0.13 -14.66
C GLY A 120 1.74 -0.71 -13.44
N VAL A 121 2.45 -1.83 -13.65
CA VAL A 121 2.99 -2.66 -12.55
C VAL A 121 4.02 -1.87 -11.75
N TRP A 122 4.98 -1.24 -12.40
CA TRP A 122 6.05 -0.50 -11.74
C TRP A 122 5.55 0.74 -11.01
N LEU A 123 4.58 1.45 -11.59
CA LEU A 123 3.92 2.58 -10.90
C LEU A 123 3.09 2.07 -9.71
N GLY A 124 2.39 0.94 -9.85
CA GLY A 124 1.68 0.31 -8.74
C GLY A 124 2.61 -0.05 -7.58
N VAL A 125 3.78 -0.65 -7.88
CA VAL A 125 4.83 -0.94 -6.89
C VAL A 125 5.35 0.35 -6.26
N GLY A 126 5.64 1.37 -7.05
CA GLY A 126 6.09 2.67 -6.54
C GLY A 126 5.06 3.31 -5.60
N GLY A 127 3.78 3.31 -5.99
CA GLY A 127 2.69 3.79 -5.13
C GLY A 127 2.53 2.98 -3.86
N GLY A 128 2.57 1.64 -3.95
CA GLY A 128 2.53 0.75 -2.78
C GLY A 128 3.71 0.97 -1.83
N SER A 129 4.91 1.26 -2.38
CA SER A 129 6.09 1.62 -1.56
C SER A 129 5.89 2.92 -0.80
N LEU A 130 5.23 3.91 -1.42
CA LEU A 130 4.90 5.18 -0.75
C LEU A 130 3.88 4.97 0.38
N VAL A 131 2.86 4.11 0.18
CA VAL A 131 1.90 3.76 1.24
C VAL A 131 2.61 3.08 2.42
N LEU A 132 3.54 2.17 2.14
CA LEU A 132 4.33 1.54 3.19
C LEU A 132 5.23 2.55 3.91
N LEU A 133 5.87 3.46 3.17
CA LEU A 133 6.68 4.54 3.73
C LEU A 133 5.83 5.44 4.64
N ASP A 134 4.63 5.81 4.22
CA ASP A 134 3.67 6.59 4.98
C ASP A 134 3.36 5.93 6.33
N ALA A 135 3.01 4.65 6.34
CA ALA A 135 2.74 3.90 7.56
C ALA A 135 3.96 3.83 8.51
N ILE A 136 5.17 3.69 7.97
CA ILE A 136 6.41 3.67 8.75
C ILE A 136 6.70 5.06 9.34
N VAL A 137 6.58 6.12 8.54
CA VAL A 137 6.78 7.51 8.98
C VAL A 137 5.77 7.85 10.08
N GLY A 138 4.49 7.52 9.86
CA GLY A 138 3.45 7.71 10.87
C GLY A 138 3.78 6.99 12.18
N PHE A 139 4.21 5.72 12.11
CA PHE A 139 4.63 4.96 13.29
C PHE A 139 5.80 5.61 14.02
N VAL A 140 6.80 6.12 13.30
CA VAL A 140 7.97 6.80 13.90
C VAL A 140 7.57 8.08 14.60
N ILE A 141 6.73 8.94 13.98
CA ILE A 141 6.27 10.19 14.59
C ILE A 141 5.42 9.90 15.82
N LEU A 142 4.49 8.94 15.75
CA LEU A 142 3.66 8.53 16.89
C LEU A 142 4.48 8.08 18.10
N ASN A 143 5.58 7.35 17.89
CA ASN A 143 6.45 6.94 18.99
C ASN A 143 7.39 8.07 19.47
N GLY A 144 7.46 9.18 18.76
CA GLY A 144 8.22 10.37 19.14
C GLY A 144 7.47 11.31 20.08
N VAL A 145 6.14 11.18 20.20
CA VAL A 145 5.27 11.99 21.06
C VAL A 145 4.78 11.14 22.24
N GLU A 146 4.88 11.66 23.44
CA GLU A 146 4.52 10.94 24.67
C GLU A 146 2.99 10.90 24.81
N ALA A 147 2.40 9.73 24.72
CA ALA A 147 0.95 9.57 24.83
C ALA A 147 0.48 9.60 26.29
N PRO A 148 -0.68 10.18 26.60
CA PRO A 148 -1.19 10.34 27.96
C PRO A 148 -1.64 9.01 28.61
N SER A 149 -1.75 7.93 27.87
CA SER A 149 -2.04 6.59 28.40
C SER A 149 -1.48 5.46 27.54
N GLU A 150 -1.17 4.33 28.20
CA GLU A 150 -0.73 3.12 27.50
C GLU A 150 -1.80 2.57 26.53
N MET A 151 -3.10 2.72 26.87
CA MET A 151 -4.19 2.26 26.03
C MET A 151 -4.29 3.05 24.73
N LEU A 152 -4.09 4.37 24.78
CA LEU A 152 -4.03 5.21 23.57
C LEU A 152 -2.84 4.82 22.72
N THR A 153 -1.66 4.64 23.34
CA THR A 153 -0.45 4.16 22.63
C THR A 153 -0.70 2.84 21.92
N LEU A 154 -1.28 1.86 22.63
CA LEU A 154 -1.57 0.53 22.08
C LEU A 154 -2.54 0.62 20.90
N THR A 155 -3.60 1.41 21.03
CA THR A 155 -4.60 1.60 19.95
C THR A 155 -3.96 2.18 18.70
N LEU A 156 -3.12 3.20 18.85
CA LEU A 156 -2.42 3.83 17.73
C LEU A 156 -1.36 2.92 17.11
N GLN A 157 -0.65 2.13 17.92
CA GLN A 157 0.30 1.13 17.42
C GLN A 157 -0.38 0.01 16.65
N ILE A 158 -1.54 -0.48 17.10
CA ILE A 158 -2.34 -1.47 16.37
C ILE A 158 -2.78 -0.88 15.02
N THR A 159 -3.30 0.35 15.03
CA THR A 159 -3.73 1.05 13.80
C THR A 159 -2.57 1.19 12.80
N SER A 160 -1.40 1.61 13.29
CA SER A 160 -0.19 1.72 12.46
C SER A 160 0.27 0.36 11.94
N GLY A 161 0.18 -0.70 12.77
CA GLY A 161 0.50 -2.07 12.36
C GLY A 161 -0.41 -2.56 11.23
N ILE A 162 -1.71 -2.26 11.30
CA ILE A 162 -2.66 -2.53 10.22
C ILE A 162 -2.27 -1.74 8.95
N GLY A 163 -1.89 -0.46 9.11
CA GLY A 163 -1.41 0.38 8.01
C GLY A 163 -0.19 -0.21 7.30
N ILE A 164 0.80 -0.70 8.05
CA ILE A 164 1.97 -1.41 7.52
C ILE A 164 1.54 -2.67 6.75
N GLY A 165 0.64 -3.49 7.31
CA GLY A 165 0.10 -4.68 6.66
C GLY A 165 -0.60 -4.33 5.34
N CYS A 166 -1.44 -3.30 5.32
CA CYS A 166 -2.08 -2.80 4.09
C CYS A 166 -1.05 -2.29 3.08
N GLY A 167 -0.01 -1.57 3.53
CA GLY A 167 1.08 -1.11 2.67
C GLY A 167 1.82 -2.24 1.98
N LEU A 168 2.12 -3.32 2.71
CA LEU A 168 2.73 -4.54 2.16
C LEU A 168 1.83 -5.22 1.12
N LEU A 169 0.51 -5.27 1.36
CA LEU A 169 -0.44 -5.79 0.39
C LEU A 169 -0.48 -4.92 -0.87
N CYS A 170 -0.54 -3.59 -0.72
CA CYS A 170 -0.52 -2.65 -1.84
C CYS A 170 0.78 -2.74 -2.65
N LEU A 171 1.90 -3.04 -2.00
CA LEU A 171 3.19 -3.28 -2.66
C LEU A 171 3.19 -4.61 -3.43
N GLY A 172 2.58 -5.67 -2.88
CA GLY A 172 2.57 -7.01 -3.45
C GLY A 172 1.58 -7.19 -4.61
N LEU A 173 0.39 -6.56 -4.53
CA LEU A 173 -0.67 -6.70 -5.52
C LEU A 173 -0.26 -6.41 -6.97
N PRO A 174 0.52 -5.37 -7.29
CA PRO A 174 0.95 -5.09 -8.65
C PRO A 174 1.82 -6.17 -9.28
N PHE A 175 2.49 -7.01 -8.47
CA PHE A 175 3.29 -8.12 -8.99
C PHE A 175 2.46 -9.32 -9.45
N VAL A 176 1.21 -9.44 -9.01
CA VAL A 176 0.34 -10.58 -9.34
C VAL A 176 0.28 -10.86 -10.84
N PRO A 177 0.10 -9.87 -11.75
CA PRO A 177 0.11 -10.14 -13.19
C PRO A 177 1.44 -10.71 -13.70
N LEU A 178 2.57 -10.41 -13.04
CA LEU A 178 3.89 -10.92 -13.41
C LEU A 178 4.17 -12.34 -12.89
N LEU A 179 3.49 -12.77 -11.83
CA LEU A 179 3.67 -14.12 -11.26
C LEU A 179 3.09 -15.21 -12.18
N PHE A 180 2.03 -14.90 -12.93
CA PHE A 180 1.37 -15.85 -13.81
C PHE A 180 1.78 -15.64 -15.26
N ALA A 181 2.16 -16.72 -15.96
CA ALA A 181 2.52 -16.66 -17.36
C ALA A 181 1.41 -16.06 -18.25
N ALA A 182 0.14 -16.40 -17.97
CA ALA A 182 -1.02 -15.86 -18.67
C ALA A 182 -1.25 -14.35 -18.38
N GLY A 183 -0.88 -13.87 -17.19
CA GLY A 183 -0.91 -12.46 -16.83
C GLY A 183 0.19 -11.67 -17.53
N ARG A 184 1.43 -12.21 -17.54
CA ARG A 184 2.55 -11.63 -18.30
C ARG A 184 2.26 -11.51 -19.79
N ALA A 185 1.65 -12.56 -20.37
CA ALA A 185 1.28 -12.56 -21.80
C ALA A 185 0.17 -11.56 -22.14
N ALA A 186 -0.54 -11.02 -21.13
CA ALA A 186 -1.59 -10.01 -21.30
C ALA A 186 -1.09 -8.57 -21.18
N LEU A 187 0.19 -8.36 -20.80
CA LEU A 187 0.81 -7.03 -20.62
C LEU A 187 1.72 -6.71 -21.80
N ASP A 188 1.52 -5.52 -22.38
CA ASP A 188 2.35 -4.96 -23.44
C ASP A 188 3.49 -4.09 -22.89
#